data_5fda03a2033ff399f58096a9558f3b56
#
_entry.id   5fda03a2033ff399f58096a9558f3b56
#
_cell.length_a   1.000
_cell.length_b   1.000
_cell.length_c   1.000
_cell.angle_alpha   90.00
_cell.angle_beta   90.00
_cell.angle_gamma   90.00
#
_symmetry.space_group_name_H-M   'P 1'
#
loop_
_entity.id
_entity.type
_entity.pdbx_description
1 polymer ?
#
loop_
_entity_poly.entity_id
_entity_poly.type
_entity_poly.pdbx_seq_one_letter_code
_entity_poly.pdbx_strand_id
1 'polypeptide(L)'
;MKKIYLLSPTPKSNTIPLPMIEFETLATSLKLDGYDTLMFTSKQAVIEANNIDKRWKELDTIAIGGATKSQIERLGGKVIYHPKEFYGSKLAKDIESFFKDRKILYLRPQTISFDSKAYLAKSGIKLGEQIIYQTKCKHYDKNNQPPKDSIIIFTSPSTIECFLKNFDWLESYKAIVIGESTKAHLPINATYFVASKPLIDACIQKALEI
;
A
#
# COMPACT_ATOMS: atom_id res chain seq x y z
N MET A 1 -11.52 28.35 -6.92
CA MET A 1 -10.52 27.28 -6.98
C MET A 1 -11.22 25.93 -6.82
N LYS A 2 -10.89 24.94 -7.67
CA LYS A 2 -11.43 23.58 -7.55
C LYS A 2 -10.95 22.97 -6.25
N LYS A 3 -11.81 22.25 -5.54
CA LYS A 3 -11.44 21.54 -4.31
C LYS A 3 -10.74 20.22 -4.66
N ILE A 4 -9.55 20.00 -4.12
CA ILE A 4 -8.76 18.78 -4.35
C ILE A 4 -8.85 17.92 -3.09
N TYR A 5 -9.45 16.73 -3.20
CA TYR A 5 -9.60 15.77 -2.12
C TYR A 5 -8.55 14.67 -2.25
N LEU A 6 -7.84 14.37 -1.16
CA LEU A 6 -6.89 13.27 -1.06
C LEU A 6 -7.47 12.15 -0.22
N LEU A 7 -7.65 10.97 -0.82
CA LEU A 7 -8.28 9.82 -0.17
C LEU A 7 -7.29 8.90 0.57
N SER A 8 -6.01 9.26 0.58
CA SER A 8 -4.97 8.57 1.34
C SER A 8 -5.09 8.82 2.85
N PRO A 9 -4.73 7.84 3.70
CA PRO A 9 -4.56 8.07 5.14
C PRO A 9 -3.47 9.09 5.49
N THR A 10 -2.51 9.32 4.59
CA THR A 10 -1.42 10.28 4.79
C THR A 10 -1.85 11.65 4.26
N PRO A 11 -2.05 12.66 5.13
CA PRO A 11 -2.42 14.00 4.70
C PRO A 11 -1.27 14.68 3.95
N LYS A 12 -1.59 15.58 3.06
CA LYS A 12 -0.65 16.41 2.29
C LYS A 12 -1.16 17.84 2.16
N SER A 13 -0.24 18.81 2.09
CA SER A 13 -0.56 20.20 1.79
C SER A 13 -1.26 20.35 0.43
N ASN A 14 -2.02 21.42 0.26
CA ASN A 14 -2.81 21.74 -0.93
C ASN A 14 -3.92 20.71 -1.24
N THR A 15 -4.31 19.89 -0.28
CA THR A 15 -5.42 18.96 -0.40
C THR A 15 -6.35 19.02 0.81
N ILE A 16 -7.60 18.64 0.57
CA ILE A 16 -8.59 18.40 1.63
C ILE A 16 -8.50 16.89 1.95
N PRO A 17 -8.11 16.52 3.18
CA PRO A 17 -8.01 15.11 3.56
C PRO A 17 -9.41 14.48 3.66
N LEU A 18 -9.60 13.35 2.97
CA LEU A 18 -10.80 12.52 3.06
C LEU A 18 -10.37 11.04 3.01
N PRO A 19 -9.64 10.54 4.02
CA PRO A 19 -9.09 9.19 4.00
C PRO A 19 -10.20 8.13 3.94
N MET A 20 -10.26 7.35 2.84
CA MET A 20 -11.29 6.33 2.62
C MET A 20 -10.97 5.00 3.28
N ILE A 21 -9.75 4.80 3.70
CA ILE A 21 -9.28 3.56 4.33
C ILE A 21 -8.66 3.83 5.69
N GLU A 22 -8.79 2.84 6.55
CA GLU A 22 -8.09 2.76 7.83
C GLU A 22 -7.46 1.38 7.98
N PHE A 23 -6.50 1.26 8.89
CA PHE A 23 -5.80 0.01 9.15
C PHE A 23 -6.16 -0.51 10.53
N GLU A 24 -6.40 -1.80 10.62
CA GLU A 24 -6.69 -2.50 11.87
C GLU A 24 -5.62 -3.56 12.10
N THR A 25 -4.93 -3.46 13.23
CA THR A 25 -3.96 -4.46 13.68
C THR A 25 -4.69 -5.76 14.04
N LEU A 26 -4.24 -6.89 13.50
CA LEU A 26 -4.85 -8.21 13.75
C LEU A 26 -3.99 -9.12 14.64
N ALA A 27 -2.70 -8.82 14.76
CA ALA A 27 -1.77 -9.61 15.56
C ALA A 27 -1.37 -8.88 16.85
N THR A 28 -1.31 -9.62 17.95
CA THR A 28 -0.85 -9.11 19.26
C THR A 28 0.63 -9.38 19.51
N SER A 29 1.26 -10.25 18.71
CA SER A 29 2.69 -10.59 18.80
C SER A 29 3.22 -10.99 17.42
N LEU A 30 4.55 -10.93 17.21
CA LEU A 30 5.22 -11.41 16.01
C LEU A 30 5.86 -12.77 16.27
N LYS A 31 5.66 -13.71 15.35
CA LYS A 31 6.25 -15.07 15.39
C LYS A 31 7.64 -15.06 14.76
N LEU A 32 8.60 -14.39 15.43
CA LEU A 32 9.95 -14.18 14.88
C LEU A 32 10.87 -15.39 15.02
N ASP A 33 10.59 -16.28 15.97
CA ASP A 33 11.47 -17.39 16.31
C ASP A 33 11.67 -18.35 15.11
N GLY A 34 12.92 -18.68 14.84
CA GLY A 34 13.30 -19.58 13.75
C GLY A 34 13.40 -18.92 12.38
N TYR A 35 13.21 -17.60 12.28
CA TYR A 35 13.42 -16.79 11.08
C TYR A 35 14.65 -15.90 11.23
N ASP A 36 15.36 -15.67 10.12
CA ASP A 36 16.52 -14.77 10.05
C ASP A 36 16.24 -13.52 9.19
N THR A 37 15.17 -13.54 8.43
CA THR A 37 14.84 -12.49 7.47
C THR A 37 13.34 -12.20 7.47
N LEU A 38 12.96 -10.92 7.41
CA LEU A 38 11.58 -10.48 7.26
C LEU A 38 11.32 -9.94 5.87
N MET A 39 10.16 -10.22 5.30
CA MET A 39 9.70 -9.65 4.04
C MET A 39 8.57 -8.65 4.31
N PHE A 40 8.70 -7.44 3.73
CA PHE A 40 7.69 -6.39 3.79
C PHE A 40 7.30 -5.91 2.39
N THR A 41 6.02 -5.93 2.09
CA THR A 41 5.47 -5.46 0.81
C THR A 41 4.70 -4.13 0.91
N SER A 42 4.71 -3.50 2.08
CA SER A 42 4.09 -2.19 2.28
C SER A 42 4.73 -1.43 3.44
N LYS A 43 4.66 -0.10 3.40
CA LYS A 43 5.05 0.76 4.54
C LYS A 43 4.19 0.49 5.77
N GLN A 44 2.91 0.19 5.56
CA GLN A 44 1.98 -0.08 6.66
C GLN A 44 2.38 -1.34 7.43
N ALA A 45 2.78 -2.41 6.73
CA ALA A 45 3.27 -3.63 7.40
C ALA A 45 4.47 -3.34 8.33
N VAL A 46 5.36 -2.44 7.92
CA VAL A 46 6.51 -2.04 8.78
C VAL A 46 6.04 -1.26 10.01
N ILE A 47 5.07 -0.36 9.85
CA ILE A 47 4.48 0.41 10.96
C ILE A 47 3.80 -0.54 11.94
N GLU A 48 2.97 -1.47 11.45
CA GLU A 48 2.28 -2.44 12.29
C GLU A 48 3.28 -3.35 13.03
N ALA A 49 4.28 -3.89 12.33
CA ALA A 49 5.32 -4.68 12.96
C ALA A 49 6.02 -3.92 14.10
N ASN A 50 6.33 -2.64 13.88
CA ASN A 50 6.99 -1.80 14.89
C ASN A 50 6.08 -1.47 16.11
N ASN A 51 4.77 -1.42 15.89
CA ASN A 51 3.80 -1.23 16.97
C ASN A 51 3.60 -2.50 17.79
N ILE A 52 3.64 -3.68 17.14
CA ILE A 52 3.41 -4.98 17.76
C ILE A 52 4.64 -5.44 18.55
N ASP A 53 5.81 -5.48 17.92
CA ASP A 53 7.03 -6.00 18.54
C ASP A 53 8.29 -5.40 17.91
N LYS A 54 9.04 -4.61 18.67
CA LYS A 54 10.24 -3.92 18.16
C LYS A 54 11.43 -4.83 17.87
N ARG A 55 11.40 -6.09 18.31
CA ARG A 55 12.46 -7.10 18.04
C ARG A 55 12.59 -7.42 16.54
N TRP A 56 11.58 -7.10 15.72
CA TRP A 56 11.69 -7.24 14.26
C TRP A 56 12.93 -6.55 13.66
N LYS A 57 13.46 -5.52 14.34
CA LYS A 57 14.64 -4.74 13.91
C LYS A 57 15.95 -5.53 14.00
N GLU A 58 15.97 -6.61 14.77
CA GLU A 58 17.14 -7.47 14.97
C GLU A 58 17.35 -8.42 13.78
N LEU A 59 16.32 -8.60 12.92
CA LEU A 59 16.39 -9.44 11.75
C LEU A 59 16.72 -8.61 10.49
N ASP A 60 17.38 -9.25 9.52
CA ASP A 60 17.53 -8.69 8.19
C ASP A 60 16.16 -8.49 7.52
N THR A 61 16.02 -7.51 6.64
CA THR A 61 14.74 -7.26 5.98
C THR A 61 14.86 -7.16 4.47
N ILE A 62 13.85 -7.68 3.77
CA ILE A 62 13.64 -7.55 2.33
C ILE A 62 12.41 -6.67 2.11
N ALA A 63 12.56 -5.57 1.36
CA ALA A 63 11.48 -4.65 1.05
C ALA A 63 11.03 -4.79 -0.40
N ILE A 64 9.72 -4.61 -0.66
CA ILE A 64 9.20 -4.61 -2.05
C ILE A 64 9.74 -3.47 -2.89
N GLY A 65 10.20 -2.39 -2.30
CA GLY A 65 10.71 -1.23 -3.03
C GLY A 65 11.16 -0.08 -2.13
N GLY A 66 11.63 1.00 -2.76
CA GLY A 66 12.29 2.11 -2.09
C GLY A 66 11.47 2.80 -0.98
N ALA A 67 10.17 2.98 -1.16
CA ALA A 67 9.32 3.59 -0.14
C ALA A 67 9.18 2.73 1.13
N THR A 68 9.12 1.40 0.97
CA THR A 68 9.09 0.46 2.09
C THR A 68 10.46 0.37 2.75
N LYS A 69 11.55 0.34 1.94
CA LYS A 69 12.93 0.43 2.42
C LYS A 69 13.12 1.65 3.33
N SER A 70 12.79 2.86 2.82
CA SER A 70 12.95 4.10 3.60
C SER A 70 12.14 4.06 4.91
N GLN A 71 10.97 3.40 4.93
CA GLN A 71 10.18 3.24 6.15
C GLN A 71 10.87 2.31 7.15
N ILE A 72 11.46 1.19 6.69
CA ILE A 72 12.22 0.26 7.52
C ILE A 72 13.42 0.97 8.16
N GLU A 73 14.24 1.65 7.34
CA GLU A 73 15.44 2.36 7.78
C GLU A 73 15.09 3.50 8.76
N ARG A 74 14.03 4.27 8.50
CA ARG A 74 13.53 5.31 9.39
C ARG A 74 13.14 4.79 10.78
N LEU A 75 12.66 3.55 10.87
CA LEU A 75 12.29 2.92 12.13
C LEU A 75 13.46 2.14 12.77
N GLY A 76 14.64 2.13 12.16
CA GLY A 76 15.86 1.51 12.68
C GLY A 76 16.04 0.04 12.32
N GLY A 77 15.33 -0.45 11.30
CA GLY A 77 15.54 -1.80 10.75
C GLY A 77 16.63 -1.81 9.67
N LYS A 78 17.17 -2.99 9.35
CA LYS A 78 18.23 -3.20 8.38
C LYS A 78 17.69 -3.81 7.09
N VAL A 79 17.80 -3.11 5.96
CA VAL A 79 17.38 -3.61 4.64
C VAL A 79 18.57 -4.23 3.93
N ILE A 80 18.48 -5.51 3.59
CA ILE A 80 19.50 -6.23 2.82
C ILE A 80 19.19 -6.26 1.33
N TYR A 81 17.90 -6.09 0.94
CA TYR A 81 17.49 -6.12 -0.46
C TYR A 81 16.19 -5.37 -0.73
N HIS A 82 16.10 -4.78 -1.92
CA HIS A 82 14.85 -4.39 -2.56
C HIS A 82 15.02 -4.39 -4.09
N PRO A 83 14.03 -4.83 -4.89
CA PRO A 83 14.09 -4.80 -6.34
C PRO A 83 13.97 -3.36 -6.90
N LYS A 84 14.38 -3.18 -8.15
CA LYS A 84 14.14 -1.92 -8.89
C LYS A 84 12.68 -1.78 -9.30
N GLU A 85 11.99 -2.88 -9.57
CA GLU A 85 10.58 -2.96 -9.95
C GLU A 85 9.73 -3.41 -8.73
N PHE A 86 8.67 -2.66 -8.42
CA PHE A 86 7.90 -2.77 -7.17
C PHE A 86 6.73 -3.77 -7.28
N TYR A 87 6.96 -4.94 -7.88
CA TYR A 87 5.94 -5.99 -8.04
C TYR A 87 6.24 -7.20 -7.15
N GLY A 88 5.18 -7.77 -6.57
CA GLY A 88 5.31 -8.97 -5.73
C GLY A 88 5.91 -10.17 -6.47
N SER A 89 5.57 -10.33 -7.75
CA SER A 89 6.13 -11.38 -8.62
C SER A 89 7.64 -11.21 -8.85
N LYS A 90 8.10 -9.97 -9.02
CA LYS A 90 9.54 -9.68 -9.17
C LYS A 90 10.29 -9.98 -7.88
N LEU A 91 9.75 -9.53 -6.74
CA LEU A 91 10.34 -9.79 -5.43
C LEU A 91 10.44 -11.30 -5.16
N ALA A 92 9.41 -12.08 -5.49
CA ALA A 92 9.43 -13.54 -5.33
C ALA A 92 10.50 -14.21 -6.19
N LYS A 93 10.65 -13.79 -7.46
CA LYS A 93 11.75 -14.27 -8.34
C LYS A 93 13.13 -13.96 -7.77
N ASP A 94 13.31 -12.77 -7.21
CA ASP A 94 14.60 -12.37 -6.62
C ASP A 94 14.88 -13.15 -5.32
N ILE A 95 13.86 -13.47 -4.52
CA ILE A 95 13.99 -14.35 -3.37
C ILE A 95 14.43 -15.76 -3.81
N GLU A 96 13.79 -16.31 -4.83
CA GLU A 96 14.16 -17.60 -5.42
C GLU A 96 15.62 -17.62 -5.90
N SER A 97 16.09 -16.53 -6.50
CA SER A 97 17.43 -16.44 -7.09
C SER A 97 18.55 -16.19 -6.07
N PHE A 98 18.27 -15.35 -5.05
CA PHE A 98 19.33 -14.80 -4.20
C PHE A 98 19.20 -15.16 -2.72
N PHE A 99 18.02 -15.62 -2.27
CA PHE A 99 17.69 -15.78 -0.84
C PHE A 99 17.07 -17.14 -0.50
N LYS A 100 17.25 -18.16 -1.35
CA LYS A 100 16.64 -19.49 -1.19
C LYS A 100 17.01 -20.18 0.12
N ASP A 101 18.19 -19.88 0.68
CA ASP A 101 18.70 -20.49 1.91
C ASP A 101 18.30 -19.72 3.17
N ARG A 102 17.59 -18.58 3.03
CA ARG A 102 17.10 -17.78 4.15
C ARG A 102 15.78 -18.33 4.68
N LYS A 103 15.60 -18.21 5.99
CA LYS A 103 14.33 -18.49 6.68
C LYS A 103 13.51 -17.22 6.75
N ILE A 104 12.66 -17.00 5.73
CA ILE A 104 11.96 -15.74 5.54
C ILE A 104 10.55 -15.81 6.13
N LEU A 105 10.18 -14.81 6.95
CA LEU A 105 8.81 -14.55 7.41
C LEU A 105 8.24 -13.33 6.68
N TYR A 106 7.14 -13.53 5.97
CA TYR A 106 6.37 -12.47 5.36
C TYR A 106 5.34 -11.90 6.34
N LEU A 107 5.61 -10.71 6.86
CA LEU A 107 4.67 -9.94 7.66
C LEU A 107 3.75 -9.15 6.71
N ARG A 108 2.48 -9.56 6.61
CA ARG A 108 1.61 -9.14 5.51
C ARG A 108 0.23 -8.64 5.92
N PRO A 109 -0.45 -7.87 5.04
CA PRO A 109 -1.87 -7.61 5.16
C PRO A 109 -2.68 -8.89 4.98
N GLN A 110 -3.95 -8.85 5.40
CA GLN A 110 -4.91 -9.93 5.16
C GLN A 110 -5.12 -10.16 3.65
N THR A 111 -5.32 -9.09 2.88
CA THR A 111 -5.46 -9.14 1.42
C THR A 111 -4.14 -8.81 0.74
N ILE A 112 -3.69 -9.67 -0.17
CA ILE A 112 -2.47 -9.52 -0.95
C ILE A 112 -2.79 -9.50 -2.45
N SER A 113 -1.98 -8.78 -3.23
CA SER A 113 -2.10 -8.73 -4.70
C SER A 113 -1.35 -9.85 -5.41
N PHE A 114 -0.39 -10.51 -4.74
CA PHE A 114 0.40 -11.60 -5.28
C PHE A 114 0.70 -12.64 -4.20
N ASP A 115 0.45 -13.91 -4.50
CA ASP A 115 0.73 -15.02 -3.59
C ASP A 115 2.18 -15.48 -3.73
N SER A 116 3.08 -14.79 -3.01
CA SER A 116 4.50 -15.12 -2.98
C SER A 116 4.78 -16.50 -2.38
N LYS A 117 3.95 -16.98 -1.43
CA LYS A 117 4.12 -18.27 -0.80
C LYS A 117 3.84 -19.41 -1.78
N ALA A 118 2.72 -19.35 -2.49
CA ALA A 118 2.40 -20.34 -3.51
C ALA A 118 3.40 -20.32 -4.67
N TYR A 119 3.91 -19.14 -5.03
CA TYR A 119 4.97 -19.03 -6.05
C TYR A 119 6.26 -19.74 -5.61
N LEU A 120 6.80 -19.40 -4.44
CA LEU A 120 8.06 -19.92 -3.92
C LEU A 120 8.00 -21.41 -3.58
N ALA A 121 6.84 -21.92 -3.18
CA ALA A 121 6.62 -23.33 -2.92
C ALA A 121 6.86 -24.22 -4.15
N LYS A 122 6.62 -23.71 -5.37
CA LYS A 122 6.92 -24.44 -6.63
C LYS A 122 8.41 -24.73 -6.81
N SER A 123 9.27 -23.89 -6.23
CA SER A 123 10.74 -24.05 -6.23
C SER A 123 11.27 -24.66 -4.92
N GLY A 124 10.39 -25.24 -4.09
CA GLY A 124 10.75 -25.88 -2.83
C GLY A 124 11.13 -24.92 -1.69
N ILE A 125 10.94 -23.60 -1.87
CA ILE A 125 11.28 -22.58 -0.88
C ILE A 125 10.09 -22.38 0.07
N LYS A 126 10.34 -22.52 1.38
CA LYS A 126 9.34 -22.32 2.42
C LYS A 126 9.30 -20.85 2.86
N LEU A 127 8.26 -20.12 2.46
CA LEU A 127 7.98 -18.79 2.99
C LEU A 127 7.02 -18.91 4.18
N GLY A 128 7.46 -18.44 5.36
CA GLY A 128 6.57 -18.24 6.50
C GLY A 128 5.68 -17.02 6.26
N GLU A 129 4.45 -17.03 6.77
CA GLU A 129 3.55 -15.89 6.67
C GLU A 129 2.87 -15.64 8.00
N GLN A 130 2.71 -14.34 8.31
CA GLN A 130 1.86 -13.89 9.40
C GLN A 130 1.04 -12.68 8.93
N ILE A 131 -0.28 -12.79 9.02
CA ILE A 131 -1.18 -11.67 8.81
C ILE A 131 -1.10 -10.80 10.06
N ILE A 132 -0.71 -9.54 9.91
CA ILE A 132 -0.53 -8.62 11.04
C ILE A 132 -1.52 -7.47 11.04
N TYR A 133 -2.16 -7.17 9.89
CA TYR A 133 -3.17 -6.14 9.79
C TYR A 133 -4.13 -6.36 8.62
N GLN A 134 -5.24 -5.63 8.64
CA GLN A 134 -6.15 -5.51 7.50
C GLN A 134 -6.44 -4.05 7.16
N THR A 135 -6.85 -3.83 5.90
CA THR A 135 -7.35 -2.54 5.44
C THR A 135 -8.87 -2.58 5.47
N LYS A 136 -9.50 -1.61 6.12
CA LYS A 136 -10.95 -1.44 6.17
C LYS A 136 -11.37 -0.15 5.48
N CYS A 137 -12.60 -0.11 4.98
CA CYS A 137 -13.20 1.13 4.55
C CYS A 137 -13.57 1.97 5.78
N LYS A 138 -13.21 3.24 5.75
CA LYS A 138 -13.73 4.21 6.69
C LYS A 138 -15.13 4.63 6.26
N HIS A 139 -16.06 4.70 7.21
CA HIS A 139 -17.44 5.10 6.95
C HIS A 139 -17.62 6.60 7.11
N TYR A 140 -18.39 7.19 6.22
CA TYR A 140 -18.73 8.60 6.20
C TYR A 140 -20.23 8.82 5.95
N ASP A 141 -20.77 9.86 6.57
CA ASP A 141 -22.11 10.34 6.24
C ASP A 141 -22.13 10.95 4.83
N LYS A 142 -23.26 10.85 4.14
CA LYS A 142 -23.46 11.43 2.80
C LYS A 142 -23.12 12.93 2.74
N ASN A 143 -23.26 13.66 3.85
CA ASN A 143 -22.90 15.08 3.96
C ASN A 143 -21.40 15.36 3.77
N ASN A 144 -20.55 14.34 3.89
CA ASN A 144 -19.11 14.44 3.64
C ASN A 144 -18.76 14.25 2.16
N GLN A 145 -19.74 13.97 1.29
CA GLN A 145 -19.50 13.79 -0.14
C GLN A 145 -18.84 15.03 -0.73
N PRO A 146 -17.73 14.89 -1.48
CA PRO A 146 -17.14 15.98 -2.22
C PRO A 146 -18.17 16.69 -3.11
N PRO A 147 -18.21 18.03 -3.14
CA PRO A 147 -19.15 18.76 -4.00
C PRO A 147 -18.85 18.53 -5.49
N LYS A 148 -19.80 18.91 -6.34
CA LYS A 148 -19.62 18.88 -7.81
C LYS A 148 -18.32 19.58 -8.22
N ASP A 149 -17.74 19.15 -9.35
CA ASP A 149 -16.53 19.69 -9.95
C ASP A 149 -15.24 19.52 -9.10
N SER A 150 -15.28 18.65 -8.07
CA SER A 150 -14.11 18.33 -7.26
C SER A 150 -13.12 17.46 -8.02
N ILE A 151 -11.84 17.64 -7.69
CA ILE A 151 -10.75 16.74 -8.10
C ILE A 151 -10.52 15.76 -6.96
N ILE A 152 -10.50 14.45 -7.28
CA ILE A 152 -10.37 13.37 -6.28
C ILE A 152 -9.15 12.54 -6.57
N ILE A 153 -8.21 12.47 -5.62
CA ILE A 153 -6.96 11.73 -5.75
C ILE A 153 -7.09 10.35 -5.09
N PHE A 154 -7.00 9.31 -5.91
CA PHE A 154 -7.04 7.91 -5.51
C PHE A 154 -5.63 7.29 -5.51
N THR A 155 -5.21 6.76 -4.39
CA THR A 155 -3.86 6.23 -4.17
C THR A 155 -3.78 4.70 -4.17
N SER A 156 -4.90 4.01 -4.34
CA SER A 156 -4.99 2.55 -4.45
C SER A 156 -6.38 2.13 -4.94
N PRO A 157 -6.55 0.89 -5.45
CA PRO A 157 -7.85 0.30 -5.75
C PRO A 157 -8.84 0.41 -4.57
N SER A 158 -8.40 0.07 -3.37
CA SER A 158 -9.26 0.10 -2.17
C SER A 158 -9.78 1.50 -1.82
N THR A 159 -9.07 2.57 -2.18
CA THR A 159 -9.59 3.93 -1.97
C THR A 159 -10.76 4.25 -2.89
N ILE A 160 -10.78 3.70 -4.11
CA ILE A 160 -11.91 3.83 -5.04
C ILE A 160 -13.10 3.00 -4.53
N GLU A 161 -12.87 1.73 -4.21
CA GLU A 161 -13.91 0.83 -3.72
C GLU A 161 -14.59 1.38 -2.46
N CYS A 162 -13.80 1.91 -1.50
CA CYS A 162 -14.33 2.50 -0.29
C CYS A 162 -15.02 3.85 -0.55
N PHE A 163 -14.57 4.62 -1.52
CA PHE A 163 -15.27 5.84 -1.94
C PHE A 163 -16.66 5.51 -2.48
N LEU A 164 -16.76 4.55 -3.37
CA LEU A 164 -18.03 4.12 -3.98
C LEU A 164 -19.00 3.44 -2.99
N LYS A 165 -18.49 2.91 -1.87
CA LYS A 165 -19.34 2.43 -0.76
C LYS A 165 -19.93 3.56 0.08
N ASN A 166 -19.28 4.72 0.15
CA ASN A 166 -19.70 5.86 0.94
C ASN A 166 -20.52 6.88 0.12
N PHE A 167 -20.14 7.12 -1.13
CA PHE A 167 -20.58 8.23 -1.94
C PHE A 167 -20.95 7.81 -3.35
N ASP A 168 -21.87 8.55 -3.95
CA ASP A 168 -22.22 8.39 -5.36
C ASP A 168 -21.15 9.03 -6.24
N TRP A 169 -20.85 8.41 -7.38
CA TRP A 169 -19.99 9.03 -8.38
C TRP A 169 -20.74 10.14 -9.12
N LEU A 170 -20.18 11.33 -9.14
CA LEU A 170 -20.72 12.45 -9.94
C LEU A 170 -19.91 12.58 -11.23
N GLU A 171 -20.58 12.72 -12.37
CA GLU A 171 -19.94 12.86 -13.70
C GLU A 171 -19.00 14.06 -13.77
N SER A 172 -19.25 15.10 -12.96
CA SER A 172 -18.41 16.29 -12.86
C SER A 172 -17.09 16.08 -12.11
N TYR A 173 -16.90 14.93 -11.44
CA TYR A 173 -15.63 14.65 -10.77
C TYR A 173 -14.52 14.38 -11.78
N LYS A 174 -13.30 14.85 -11.42
CA LYS A 174 -12.06 14.49 -12.09
C LYS A 174 -11.22 13.62 -11.17
N ALA A 175 -11.03 12.36 -11.57
CA ALA A 175 -10.17 11.46 -10.81
C ALA A 175 -8.70 11.65 -11.18
N ILE A 176 -7.83 11.70 -10.16
CA ILE A 176 -6.39 11.49 -10.34
C ILE A 176 -6.06 10.15 -9.74
N VAL A 177 -5.49 9.24 -10.53
CA VAL A 177 -5.09 7.91 -10.06
C VAL A 177 -3.57 7.78 -10.01
N ILE A 178 -3.06 7.11 -8.98
CA ILE A 178 -1.62 6.95 -8.77
C ILE A 178 -0.96 6.03 -9.80
N GLY A 179 -1.73 5.19 -10.49
CA GLY A 179 -1.22 4.26 -11.50
C GLY A 179 -2.32 3.42 -12.14
N GLU A 180 -1.96 2.62 -13.15
CA GLU A 180 -2.88 1.83 -13.97
C GLU A 180 -3.70 0.80 -13.17
N SER A 181 -3.10 0.15 -12.16
CA SER A 181 -3.83 -0.79 -11.30
C SER A 181 -4.97 -0.11 -10.53
N THR A 182 -4.80 1.16 -10.15
CA THR A 182 -5.84 1.95 -9.49
C THR A 182 -6.91 2.38 -10.51
N LYS A 183 -6.49 2.81 -11.70
CA LYS A 183 -7.39 3.21 -12.80
C LYS A 183 -8.43 2.14 -13.13
N ALA A 184 -8.03 0.87 -13.13
CA ALA A 184 -8.90 -0.26 -13.49
C ALA A 184 -10.16 -0.40 -12.59
N HIS A 185 -10.19 0.28 -11.44
CA HIS A 185 -11.32 0.26 -10.49
C HIS A 185 -12.24 1.48 -10.61
N LEU A 186 -11.93 2.43 -11.51
CA LEU A 186 -12.81 3.60 -11.73
C LEU A 186 -14.12 3.20 -12.43
N PRO A 187 -15.23 3.94 -12.18
CA PRO A 187 -16.44 3.81 -12.97
C PRO A 187 -16.17 4.03 -14.47
N ILE A 188 -16.92 3.33 -15.32
CA ILE A 188 -16.70 3.30 -16.79
C ILE A 188 -16.66 4.71 -17.41
N ASN A 189 -17.52 5.62 -16.95
CA ASN A 189 -17.65 6.98 -17.49
C ASN A 189 -16.84 8.02 -16.68
N ALA A 190 -15.90 7.60 -15.86
CA ALA A 190 -15.11 8.53 -15.06
C ALA A 190 -14.11 9.32 -15.92
N THR A 191 -14.13 10.64 -15.81
CA THR A 191 -13.03 11.48 -16.31
C THR A 191 -11.82 11.32 -15.40
N TYR A 192 -10.68 10.87 -15.94
CA TYR A 192 -9.51 10.60 -15.12
C TYR A 192 -8.19 11.04 -15.76
N PHE A 193 -7.19 11.15 -14.91
CA PHE A 193 -5.78 11.37 -15.27
C PHE A 193 -4.90 10.43 -14.43
N VAL A 194 -3.86 9.88 -15.07
CA VAL A 194 -2.87 9.04 -14.37
C VAL A 194 -1.68 9.91 -14.00
N ALA A 195 -1.17 9.76 -12.78
CA ALA A 195 0.02 10.47 -12.32
C ALA A 195 1.26 10.01 -13.11
N SER A 196 2.20 10.91 -13.34
CA SER A 196 3.46 10.65 -14.07
C SER A 196 4.39 9.67 -13.35
N LYS A 197 4.24 9.55 -12.02
CA LYS A 197 4.96 8.61 -11.15
C LYS A 197 4.00 8.09 -10.08
N PRO A 198 4.21 6.88 -9.53
CA PRO A 198 3.36 6.31 -8.49
C PRO A 198 3.64 6.93 -7.11
N LEU A 199 3.52 8.25 -7.03
CA LEU A 199 3.76 9.06 -5.84
C LEU A 199 2.58 10.02 -5.60
N ILE A 200 2.20 10.21 -4.33
CA ILE A 200 1.11 11.13 -3.96
C ILE A 200 1.43 12.56 -4.44
N ASP A 201 2.68 13.00 -4.32
CA ASP A 201 3.08 14.34 -4.74
C ASP A 201 2.93 14.53 -6.26
N ALA A 202 3.17 13.51 -7.07
CA ALA A 202 2.90 13.55 -8.52
C ALA A 202 1.39 13.61 -8.83
N CYS A 203 0.55 12.96 -8.02
CA CYS A 203 -0.91 13.10 -8.13
C CYS A 203 -1.36 14.53 -7.82
N ILE A 204 -0.80 15.14 -6.77
CA ILE A 204 -1.13 16.52 -6.38
C ILE A 204 -0.68 17.50 -7.47
N GLN A 205 0.54 17.34 -7.97
CA GLN A 205 1.04 18.17 -9.07
C GLN A 205 0.09 18.10 -10.27
N LYS A 206 -0.34 16.88 -10.65
CA LYS A 206 -1.30 16.70 -11.74
C LYS A 206 -2.66 17.35 -11.46
N ALA A 207 -3.12 17.31 -10.20
CA ALA A 207 -4.36 17.97 -9.80
C ALA A 207 -4.31 19.49 -9.88
N LEU A 208 -3.15 20.10 -9.67
CA LEU A 208 -2.94 21.54 -9.75
C LEU A 208 -2.85 22.07 -11.20
N GLU A 209 -2.59 21.19 -12.17
CA GLU A 209 -2.48 21.52 -13.60
C GLU A 209 -3.84 21.55 -14.32
N ILE A 210 -4.93 21.03 -13.73
CA ILE A 210 -6.25 20.83 -14.38
C ILE A 210 -7.37 21.60 -13.66
#